data_c057d70c018d8780af61c42d8f82645a
#
_entry.id   c057d70c018d8780af61c42d8f82645a
#
_cell.length_a   1.000
_cell.length_b   1.000
_cell.length_c   1.000
_cell.angle_alpha   90.00
_cell.angle_beta   90.00
_cell.angle_gamma   90.00
#
_symmetry.space_group_name_H-M   'P 1'
#
loop_
_entity.id
_entity.type
_entity.pdbx_description
1 polymer ?
#
loop_
_entity_poly.entity_id
_entity_poly.type
_entity_poly.pdbx_seq_one_letter_code
_entity_poly.pdbx_strand_id
1 'polypeptide(L)'
;MALHTGRQESHDGRGGHQVSVNPFLGAANPEVGSMVTAPPKHRMPSGPMAADIAYQIVRDELMLDGNARLNLATFVTTWMEPQANLLMAESVDKNMIDKDEYPQTAELERRCVAILADLWNAPDPAGVVGCSTTGSSEACMLAGMALKRRWMLRNAERYAAGARPNLVMGVNVQVCWEKFCNFWEVEARTVPMEGDRYHLDAASAVGLCDEDTIGVVAILGSTFDGSYEPVWDICAALDEFQGSTGLDIPVHVDGASGAMVAPFLDPELRWDFRQPRVASINTTGHKYGLVYPGVGWALWRDRAALPEELVFKVNYLGGEMPTFALNFSRPGAEVVAQYYTFLRLGRDGYRAVQQSSRDIAVSLARRIEAMGVFRMLSWGDELPVFAFTTADDVTAFNVFDVSRRLRERGWLVPAYTFPENRTDLAVLRIVCRNGFSSDLADLLIEDLSRLLPELQAQPGPLQGSDGPTGFHH
;
A
#
# COMPACT_ATOMS: atom_id res chain seq x y z
N MET A 1 28.66 -27.50 -25.88
CA MET A 1 29.92 -28.22 -25.63
C MET A 1 30.83 -27.28 -24.86
N ALA A 2 30.75 -27.31 -23.54
CA ALA A 2 31.57 -26.51 -22.66
C ALA A 2 32.14 -27.41 -21.58
N LEU A 3 33.46 -27.41 -21.49
CA LEU A 3 34.26 -28.27 -20.65
C LEU A 3 34.28 -27.73 -19.21
N HIS A 4 33.74 -28.50 -18.27
CA HIS A 4 34.06 -28.40 -16.86
C HIS A 4 35.38 -29.13 -16.59
N THR A 5 36.39 -28.43 -16.10
CA THR A 5 37.53 -29.05 -15.41
C THR A 5 37.43 -28.66 -13.94
N GLY A 6 37.14 -29.67 -13.13
CA GLY A 6 37.14 -29.56 -11.68
C GLY A 6 38.56 -29.43 -11.11
N ARG A 7 38.68 -28.64 -10.06
CA ARG A 7 39.68 -28.81 -9.01
C ARG A 7 39.00 -28.81 -7.65
N GLN A 8 39.09 -29.92 -6.98
CA GLN A 8 38.84 -30.03 -5.55
C GLN A 8 39.95 -29.30 -4.81
N GLU A 9 39.56 -28.38 -3.93
CA GLU A 9 40.39 -28.00 -2.80
C GLU A 9 39.54 -28.01 -1.53
N SER A 10 40.19 -28.53 -0.50
CA SER A 10 39.68 -28.97 0.78
C SER A 10 39.07 -27.81 1.62
N HIS A 11 37.92 -28.11 2.26
CA HIS A 11 37.38 -27.37 3.38
C HIS A 11 38.40 -27.24 4.52
N ASP A 12 38.62 -26.01 4.96
CA ASP A 12 38.81 -25.71 6.37
C ASP A 12 37.97 -24.48 6.77
N GLY A 13 37.27 -24.62 7.87
CA GLY A 13 36.18 -23.73 8.26
C GLY A 13 36.65 -22.47 8.98
N ARG A 14 35.74 -21.52 9.07
CA ARG A 14 35.65 -20.28 9.83
C ARG A 14 36.08 -19.01 9.10
N GLY A 15 35.10 -18.18 8.88
CA GLY A 15 35.32 -16.77 8.57
C GLY A 15 34.13 -16.17 7.86
N GLY A 16 33.20 -15.58 8.61
CA GLY A 16 32.19 -14.70 8.01
C GLY A 16 32.88 -13.63 7.19
N HIS A 17 32.59 -13.57 5.90
CA HIS A 17 33.02 -12.48 5.06
C HIS A 17 32.27 -11.19 5.50
N GLN A 18 32.81 -10.52 6.51
CA GLN A 18 32.67 -9.07 6.59
C GLN A 18 33.50 -8.52 5.42
N VAL A 19 32.85 -8.11 4.34
CA VAL A 19 33.48 -7.24 3.36
C VAL A 19 33.71 -5.90 4.07
N SER A 20 34.87 -5.77 4.71
CA SER A 20 35.38 -4.50 5.22
C SER A 20 35.74 -3.65 4.02
N VAL A 21 34.76 -2.90 3.49
CA VAL A 21 35.05 -1.89 2.48
C VAL A 21 35.75 -0.74 3.21
N ASN A 22 37.05 -0.63 3.03
CA ASN A 22 37.83 0.50 3.54
C ASN A 22 37.46 1.75 2.72
N PRO A 23 36.78 2.75 3.30
CA PRO A 23 36.33 3.95 2.58
C PRO A 23 37.49 4.83 2.08
N PHE A 24 38.74 4.51 2.41
CA PHE A 24 39.93 5.26 2.01
C PHE A 24 40.75 4.60 0.90
N LEU A 25 40.31 3.45 0.33
CA LEU A 25 41.05 2.80 -0.75
C LEU A 25 41.08 3.60 -2.07
N GLY A 26 40.23 4.60 -2.26
CA GLY A 26 40.26 5.47 -3.43
C GLY A 26 41.46 6.42 -3.50
N ALA A 27 42.19 6.64 -2.39
CA ALA A 27 43.30 7.60 -2.33
C ALA A 27 44.70 6.98 -2.50
N ALA A 28 44.82 5.63 -2.47
CA ALA A 28 46.13 4.95 -2.36
C ALA A 28 46.51 4.07 -3.58
N ASN A 29 45.67 3.94 -4.60
CA ASN A 29 45.96 3.13 -5.78
C ASN A 29 46.23 4.01 -7.00
N PRO A 30 47.48 4.03 -7.55
CA PRO A 30 47.84 4.87 -8.70
C PRO A 30 47.05 4.57 -9.99
N GLU A 31 46.53 3.34 -10.11
CA GLU A 31 45.65 2.97 -11.25
C GLU A 31 44.25 3.58 -11.12
N VAL A 32 43.82 3.95 -9.92
CA VAL A 32 42.53 4.65 -9.64
C VAL A 32 42.64 6.14 -9.92
N GLY A 33 43.85 6.72 -9.95
CA GLY A 33 44.12 8.13 -10.22
C GLY A 33 43.72 8.63 -11.62
N SER A 34 43.37 7.73 -12.56
CA SER A 34 42.84 8.12 -13.86
C SER A 34 41.32 8.36 -13.90
N MET A 35 40.60 8.12 -12.81
CA MET A 35 39.17 8.36 -12.72
C MET A 35 38.83 9.76 -12.19
N VAL A 36 39.40 10.79 -12.80
CA VAL A 36 39.13 12.18 -12.48
C VAL A 36 37.81 12.69 -13.09
N THR A 37 37.19 11.91 -13.98
CA THR A 37 35.89 12.26 -14.57
C THR A 37 34.79 11.34 -14.06
N ALA A 38 33.81 11.93 -13.33
CA ALA A 38 32.60 11.21 -12.97
C ALA A 38 31.92 10.65 -14.23
N PRO A 39 31.35 9.43 -14.17
CA PRO A 39 30.65 8.88 -15.31
C PRO A 39 29.47 9.76 -15.72
N PRO A 40 29.12 9.79 -17.02
CA PRO A 40 27.98 10.58 -17.48
C PRO A 40 26.69 10.07 -16.82
N LYS A 41 25.92 10.98 -16.20
CA LYS A 41 24.67 10.59 -15.48
C LYS A 41 23.48 10.32 -16.40
N HIS A 42 23.46 10.93 -17.61
CA HIS A 42 22.30 10.92 -18.50
C HIS A 42 22.56 10.26 -19.87
N ARG A 43 23.63 9.54 -19.99
CA ARG A 43 23.96 8.72 -21.16
C ARG A 43 24.77 7.50 -20.75
N MET A 44 24.70 6.45 -21.52
CA MET A 44 25.51 5.26 -21.28
C MET A 44 27.00 5.62 -21.40
N PRO A 45 27.86 5.20 -20.48
CA PRO A 45 29.30 5.32 -20.62
C PRO A 45 29.80 4.63 -21.89
N SER A 46 30.86 5.12 -22.51
CA SER A 46 31.41 4.56 -23.76
C SER A 46 32.12 3.22 -23.59
N GLY A 47 32.46 2.86 -22.37
CA GLY A 47 33.16 1.61 -22.04
C GLY A 47 32.67 0.99 -20.74
N PRO A 48 33.00 -0.28 -20.47
CA PRO A 48 32.68 -0.97 -19.23
C PRO A 48 33.45 -0.37 -18.05
N MET A 49 32.88 -0.51 -16.87
CA MET A 49 33.48 -0.13 -15.59
C MET A 49 33.63 -1.39 -14.73
N ALA A 50 34.62 -1.42 -13.85
CA ALA A 50 34.75 -2.51 -12.88
C ALA A 50 33.52 -2.56 -11.96
N ALA A 51 33.06 -3.76 -11.64
CA ALA A 51 31.79 -3.96 -10.93
C ALA A 51 31.78 -3.34 -9.52
N ASP A 52 32.87 -3.40 -8.80
CA ASP A 52 33.05 -2.81 -7.47
C ASP A 52 33.01 -1.28 -7.50
N ILE A 53 33.57 -0.67 -8.55
CA ILE A 53 33.51 0.79 -8.75
C ILE A 53 32.09 1.23 -9.09
N ALA A 54 31.43 0.54 -10.01
CA ALA A 54 30.04 0.80 -10.36
C ALA A 54 29.11 0.66 -9.12
N TYR A 55 29.32 -0.40 -8.33
CA TYR A 55 28.61 -0.61 -7.08
C TYR A 55 28.82 0.55 -6.10
N GLN A 56 30.07 1.00 -5.91
CA GLN A 56 30.37 2.07 -4.97
C GLN A 56 29.73 3.42 -5.41
N ILE A 57 29.79 3.74 -6.70
CA ILE A 57 29.17 4.98 -7.23
C ILE A 57 27.65 5.00 -6.96
N VAL A 58 26.97 3.88 -7.26
CA VAL A 58 25.51 3.77 -7.02
C VAL A 58 25.21 3.83 -5.52
N ARG A 59 25.98 3.14 -4.70
CA ARG A 59 25.82 3.14 -3.25
C ARG A 59 26.01 4.51 -2.62
N ASP A 60 26.98 5.29 -3.12
CA ASP A 60 27.27 6.63 -2.62
C ASP A 60 26.09 7.59 -2.95
N GLU A 61 25.49 7.48 -4.13
CA GLU A 61 24.28 8.25 -4.45
C GLU A 61 23.09 7.88 -3.55
N LEU A 62 22.88 6.59 -3.25
CA LEU A 62 21.83 6.12 -2.35
C LEU A 62 22.01 6.57 -0.88
N MET A 63 23.20 7.00 -0.48
CA MET A 63 23.43 7.60 0.85
C MET A 63 22.70 8.93 1.06
N LEU A 64 22.24 9.58 -0.02
CA LEU A 64 21.44 10.79 0.03
C LEU A 64 19.97 10.52 0.29
N ASP A 65 19.53 9.26 0.24
CA ASP A 65 18.16 8.87 0.58
C ASP A 65 17.89 9.04 2.08
N GLY A 66 16.62 9.29 2.41
CA GLY A 66 16.19 9.49 3.80
C GLY A 66 16.25 8.19 4.63
N ASN A 67 16.21 8.36 5.95
CA ASN A 67 16.09 7.24 6.87
C ASN A 67 14.64 6.70 6.88
N ALA A 68 14.43 5.50 6.35
CA ALA A 68 13.12 4.87 6.26
C ALA A 68 12.41 4.71 7.62
N ARG A 69 13.12 4.57 8.74
CA ARG A 69 12.54 4.47 10.09
C ARG A 69 11.93 5.78 10.58
N LEU A 70 12.41 6.93 10.09
CA LEU A 70 11.90 8.26 10.42
C LEU A 70 10.81 8.75 9.45
N ASN A 71 10.49 7.94 8.44
CA ASN A 71 9.43 8.25 7.48
C ASN A 71 8.09 7.75 8.00
N LEU A 72 7.30 8.66 8.57
CA LEU A 72 5.95 8.42 9.08
C LEU A 72 4.85 8.77 8.05
N ALA A 73 5.25 9.11 6.81
CA ALA A 73 4.34 9.37 5.71
C ALA A 73 3.91 8.08 4.98
N THR A 74 4.81 7.10 4.93
CA THR A 74 4.59 5.89 4.13
C THR A 74 3.95 4.75 4.91
N PHE A 75 3.04 4.05 4.24
CA PHE A 75 2.46 2.78 4.70
C PHE A 75 3.37 1.58 4.39
N VAL A 76 4.38 1.76 3.56
CA VAL A 76 5.19 0.68 2.99
C VAL A 76 6.12 0.09 4.04
N THR A 77 6.20 -1.23 4.08
CA THR A 77 7.16 -1.98 4.90
C THR A 77 8.59 -1.68 4.46
N THR A 78 9.43 -1.30 5.41
CA THR A 78 10.83 -0.93 5.18
C THR A 78 11.83 -1.81 5.93
N TRP A 79 11.33 -2.85 6.60
CA TRP A 79 12.16 -3.79 7.33
C TRP A 79 11.58 -5.20 7.27
N MET A 80 12.42 -6.17 7.01
CA MET A 80 12.17 -7.60 7.16
C MET A 80 13.38 -8.25 7.83
N GLU A 81 13.16 -9.41 8.46
CA GLU A 81 14.23 -10.15 9.12
C GLU A 81 15.27 -10.71 8.12
N PRO A 82 16.51 -10.99 8.58
CA PRO A 82 17.59 -11.40 7.70
C PRO A 82 17.29 -12.64 6.84
N GLN A 83 16.54 -13.60 7.36
CA GLN A 83 16.13 -14.81 6.63
C GLN A 83 15.21 -14.49 5.45
N ALA A 84 14.31 -13.53 5.60
CA ALA A 84 13.47 -13.06 4.51
C ALA A 84 14.30 -12.37 3.41
N ASN A 85 15.28 -11.53 3.81
CA ASN A 85 16.19 -10.86 2.89
C ASN A 85 17.02 -11.88 2.09
N LEU A 86 17.52 -12.92 2.75
CA LEU A 86 18.27 -13.99 2.08
C LEU A 86 17.37 -14.74 1.09
N LEU A 87 16.17 -15.13 1.52
CA LEU A 87 15.23 -15.87 0.68
C LEU A 87 14.80 -15.06 -0.54
N MET A 88 14.60 -13.74 -0.39
CA MET A 88 14.30 -12.84 -1.52
C MET A 88 15.48 -12.76 -2.49
N ALA A 89 16.71 -12.64 -1.99
CA ALA A 89 17.91 -12.62 -2.84
C ALA A 89 18.09 -13.93 -3.62
N GLU A 90 17.76 -15.07 -3.01
CA GLU A 90 17.80 -16.40 -3.65
C GLU A 90 16.65 -16.62 -4.66
N SER A 91 15.63 -15.76 -4.63
CA SER A 91 14.41 -15.87 -5.46
C SER A 91 14.24 -14.71 -6.45
N VAL A 92 15.23 -13.82 -6.57
CA VAL A 92 15.15 -12.62 -7.43
C VAL A 92 14.99 -12.95 -8.92
N ASP A 93 15.40 -14.14 -9.34
CA ASP A 93 15.30 -14.67 -10.70
C ASP A 93 13.91 -15.25 -11.03
N LYS A 94 13.00 -15.39 -10.05
CA LYS A 94 11.68 -16.00 -10.25
C LYS A 94 10.74 -15.04 -10.97
N ASN A 95 10.20 -15.48 -12.12
CA ASN A 95 9.22 -14.76 -12.90
C ASN A 95 7.84 -15.44 -12.75
N MET A 96 6.84 -14.70 -12.27
CA MET A 96 5.52 -15.26 -11.94
C MET A 96 4.74 -15.80 -13.15
N ILE A 97 5.06 -15.37 -14.37
CA ILE A 97 4.39 -15.90 -15.56
C ILE A 97 4.96 -17.26 -15.99
N ASP A 98 6.20 -17.56 -15.69
CA ASP A 98 6.90 -18.78 -16.13
C ASP A 98 6.57 -19.96 -15.18
N LYS A 99 5.30 -20.34 -15.15
CA LYS A 99 4.79 -21.35 -14.20
C LYS A 99 5.35 -22.75 -14.46
N ASP A 100 5.76 -23.05 -15.67
CA ASP A 100 6.43 -24.33 -16.00
C ASP A 100 7.86 -24.39 -15.46
N GLU A 101 8.58 -23.29 -15.52
CA GLU A 101 9.94 -23.19 -14.96
C GLU A 101 9.90 -23.07 -13.43
N TYR A 102 8.93 -22.30 -12.91
CA TYR A 102 8.78 -22.03 -11.47
C TYR A 102 7.45 -22.52 -10.89
N PRO A 103 7.11 -23.83 -11.01
CA PRO A 103 5.83 -24.35 -10.55
C PRO A 103 5.62 -24.21 -9.04
N GLN A 104 6.71 -24.26 -8.26
CA GLN A 104 6.62 -24.07 -6.81
C GLN A 104 6.34 -22.61 -6.43
N THR A 105 6.89 -21.63 -7.15
CA THR A 105 6.55 -20.21 -6.92
C THR A 105 5.09 -19.94 -7.25
N ALA A 106 4.57 -20.52 -8.34
CA ALA A 106 3.15 -20.45 -8.67
C ALA A 106 2.27 -21.15 -7.61
N GLU A 107 2.72 -22.27 -7.04
CA GLU A 107 2.04 -22.93 -5.92
C GLU A 107 2.06 -22.07 -4.64
N LEU A 108 3.15 -21.36 -4.35
CA LEU A 108 3.21 -20.41 -3.22
C LEU A 108 2.22 -19.25 -3.41
N GLU A 109 2.06 -18.73 -4.64
CA GLU A 109 1.03 -17.74 -4.95
C GLU A 109 -0.36 -18.27 -4.61
N ARG A 110 -0.68 -19.49 -5.09
CA ARG A 110 -1.98 -20.14 -4.82
C ARG A 110 -2.23 -20.33 -3.32
N ARG A 111 -1.19 -20.71 -2.56
CA ARG A 111 -1.30 -20.84 -1.09
C ARG A 111 -1.53 -19.50 -0.41
N CYS A 112 -0.88 -18.43 -0.85
CA CYS A 112 -1.13 -17.09 -0.32
C CYS A 112 -2.58 -16.67 -0.58
N VAL A 113 -3.12 -16.91 -1.78
CA VAL A 113 -4.53 -16.65 -2.10
C VAL A 113 -5.47 -17.45 -1.16
N ALA A 114 -5.19 -18.73 -0.95
CA ALA A 114 -6.00 -19.57 -0.06
C ALA A 114 -5.93 -19.11 1.42
N ILE A 115 -4.75 -18.70 1.89
CA ILE A 115 -4.57 -18.13 3.25
C ILE A 115 -5.38 -16.83 3.41
N LEU A 116 -5.34 -15.94 2.41
CA LEU A 116 -6.10 -14.70 2.43
C LEU A 116 -7.61 -14.96 2.35
N ALA A 117 -8.04 -15.92 1.53
CA ALA A 117 -9.45 -16.32 1.44
C ALA A 117 -9.98 -16.83 2.79
N ASP A 118 -9.22 -17.68 3.48
CA ASP A 118 -9.54 -18.13 4.84
C ASP A 118 -9.53 -16.98 5.85
N LEU A 119 -8.53 -16.11 5.77
CA LEU A 119 -8.39 -14.96 6.65
C LEU A 119 -9.58 -13.99 6.53
N TRP A 120 -10.13 -13.84 5.32
CA TRP A 120 -11.27 -12.97 4.99
C TRP A 120 -12.61 -13.72 4.96
N ASN A 121 -12.70 -14.85 5.64
CA ASN A 121 -13.92 -15.61 5.86
C ASN A 121 -14.69 -15.95 4.56
N ALA A 122 -13.98 -16.32 3.51
CA ALA A 122 -14.62 -16.77 2.28
C ALA A 122 -15.49 -18.02 2.55
N PRO A 123 -16.73 -18.06 2.06
CA PRO A 123 -17.64 -19.21 2.31
C PRO A 123 -17.10 -20.52 1.74
N ASP A 124 -16.40 -20.46 0.63
CA ASP A 124 -15.65 -21.56 0.00
C ASP A 124 -14.24 -21.07 -0.36
N PRO A 125 -13.26 -21.19 0.54
CA PRO A 125 -11.88 -20.76 0.26
C PRO A 125 -11.24 -21.44 -0.95
N ALA A 126 -11.71 -22.64 -1.32
CA ALA A 126 -11.22 -23.36 -2.50
C ALA A 126 -11.81 -22.81 -3.81
N GLY A 127 -13.00 -22.21 -3.75
CA GLY A 127 -13.68 -21.59 -4.88
C GLY A 127 -13.27 -20.14 -5.12
N VAL A 128 -12.53 -19.51 -4.18
CA VAL A 128 -12.02 -18.15 -4.35
C VAL A 128 -11.02 -18.11 -5.51
N VAL A 129 -11.15 -17.07 -6.33
CA VAL A 129 -10.21 -16.77 -7.41
C VAL A 129 -9.38 -15.57 -7.00
N GLY A 130 -8.07 -15.65 -7.20
CA GLY A 130 -7.19 -14.54 -6.85
C GLY A 130 -5.84 -14.61 -7.53
N CYS A 131 -5.11 -13.51 -7.47
CA CYS A 131 -3.75 -13.43 -7.98
C CYS A 131 -2.91 -12.44 -7.16
N SER A 132 -1.59 -12.62 -7.23
CA SER A 132 -0.64 -11.59 -6.84
C SER A 132 -0.63 -10.46 -7.86
N THR A 133 -0.32 -9.26 -7.39
CA THR A 133 -0.12 -8.05 -8.19
C THR A 133 1.15 -7.35 -7.73
N THR A 134 1.59 -6.33 -8.43
CA THR A 134 2.75 -5.51 -8.01
C THR A 134 2.42 -4.53 -6.88
N GLY A 135 1.14 -4.47 -6.50
CA GLY A 135 0.62 -3.61 -5.41
C GLY A 135 -0.88 -3.37 -5.58
N SER A 136 -1.47 -2.64 -4.62
CA SER A 136 -2.91 -2.36 -4.64
C SER A 136 -3.38 -1.60 -5.86
N SER A 137 -2.59 -0.73 -6.45
CA SER A 137 -3.03 0.00 -7.65
C SER A 137 -3.38 -0.95 -8.79
N GLU A 138 -2.56 -1.97 -9.05
CA GLU A 138 -2.90 -3.03 -10.01
C GLU A 138 -4.11 -3.84 -9.55
N ALA A 139 -4.17 -4.20 -8.27
CA ALA A 139 -5.29 -4.97 -7.72
C ALA A 139 -6.64 -4.22 -7.85
N CYS A 140 -6.68 -2.92 -7.58
CA CYS A 140 -7.85 -2.06 -7.78
C CYS A 140 -8.25 -2.00 -9.27
N MET A 141 -7.26 -1.84 -10.18
CA MET A 141 -7.53 -1.86 -11.62
C MET A 141 -8.20 -3.17 -12.06
N LEU A 142 -7.67 -4.30 -11.62
CA LEU A 142 -8.23 -5.62 -11.92
C LEU A 142 -9.65 -5.79 -11.36
N ALA A 143 -9.87 -5.34 -10.13
CA ALA A 143 -11.19 -5.39 -9.50
C ALA A 143 -12.21 -4.52 -10.25
N GLY A 144 -11.84 -3.28 -10.58
CA GLY A 144 -12.68 -2.37 -11.36
C GLY A 144 -13.00 -2.91 -12.76
N MET A 145 -12.02 -3.51 -13.45
CA MET A 145 -12.23 -4.18 -14.74
C MET A 145 -13.23 -5.32 -14.63
N ALA A 146 -13.16 -6.13 -13.57
CA ALA A 146 -14.09 -7.21 -13.33
C ALA A 146 -15.52 -6.68 -13.09
N LEU A 147 -15.66 -5.62 -12.27
CA LEU A 147 -16.96 -4.96 -12.04
C LEU A 147 -17.54 -4.41 -13.35
N LYS A 148 -16.75 -3.67 -14.13
CA LYS A 148 -17.16 -3.10 -15.40
C LYS A 148 -17.60 -4.20 -16.37
N ARG A 149 -16.80 -5.26 -16.51
CA ARG A 149 -17.12 -6.36 -17.45
C ARG A 149 -18.38 -7.11 -17.05
N ARG A 150 -18.59 -7.36 -15.76
CA ARG A 150 -19.85 -7.95 -15.25
C ARG A 150 -21.05 -7.10 -15.60
N TRP A 151 -20.97 -5.79 -15.39
CA TRP A 151 -22.04 -4.86 -15.73
C TRP A 151 -22.30 -4.87 -17.25
N MET A 152 -21.27 -4.80 -18.09
CA MET A 152 -21.40 -4.85 -19.56
C MET A 152 -22.10 -6.12 -20.03
N LEU A 153 -21.77 -7.30 -19.45
CA LEU A 153 -22.40 -8.56 -19.80
C LEU A 153 -23.89 -8.62 -19.40
N ARG A 154 -24.23 -8.06 -18.25
CA ARG A 154 -25.61 -7.99 -17.76
C ARG A 154 -26.46 -6.95 -18.49
N ASN A 155 -25.84 -5.89 -18.99
CA ASN A 155 -26.48 -4.72 -19.60
C ASN A 155 -26.02 -4.51 -21.05
N ALA A 156 -25.85 -5.60 -21.83
CA ALA A 156 -25.27 -5.54 -23.17
C ALA A 156 -26.02 -4.61 -24.13
N GLU A 157 -27.35 -4.60 -24.09
CA GLU A 157 -28.20 -3.73 -24.92
C GLU A 157 -28.02 -2.24 -24.54
N ARG A 158 -28.01 -1.94 -23.25
CA ARG A 158 -27.80 -0.56 -22.73
C ARG A 158 -26.39 -0.07 -23.12
N TYR A 159 -25.37 -0.90 -22.93
CA TYR A 159 -24.00 -0.58 -23.31
C TYR A 159 -23.88 -0.33 -24.82
N ALA A 160 -24.50 -1.18 -25.65
CA ALA A 160 -24.54 -0.98 -27.10
C ALA A 160 -25.30 0.30 -27.51
N ALA A 161 -26.29 0.72 -26.73
CA ALA A 161 -26.99 2.00 -26.91
C ALA A 161 -26.23 3.24 -26.41
N GLY A 162 -25.02 3.06 -25.85
CA GLY A 162 -24.14 4.16 -25.43
C GLY A 162 -24.23 4.53 -23.94
N ALA A 163 -24.87 3.70 -23.10
CA ALA A 163 -24.84 3.88 -21.65
C ALA A 163 -23.39 3.86 -21.13
N ARG A 164 -23.08 4.75 -20.20
CA ARG A 164 -21.75 4.87 -19.58
C ARG A 164 -21.79 4.31 -18.17
N PRO A 165 -20.94 3.31 -17.87
CA PRO A 165 -20.87 2.76 -16.52
C PRO A 165 -20.31 3.79 -15.54
N ASN A 166 -20.81 3.79 -14.30
CA ASN A 166 -20.32 4.60 -13.21
C ASN A 166 -19.88 3.77 -12.02
N LEU A 167 -18.99 4.32 -11.19
CA LEU A 167 -18.48 3.72 -9.97
C LEU A 167 -18.67 4.68 -8.80
N VAL A 168 -19.35 4.21 -7.75
CA VAL A 168 -19.62 5.01 -6.55
C VAL A 168 -18.53 4.78 -5.51
N MET A 169 -18.02 5.86 -4.92
CA MET A 169 -16.95 5.83 -3.93
C MET A 169 -16.88 7.13 -3.13
N GLY A 170 -16.22 7.14 -1.98
CA GLY A 170 -15.91 8.38 -1.25
C GLY A 170 -14.81 9.18 -1.97
N VAL A 171 -14.79 10.50 -1.79
CA VAL A 171 -13.71 11.35 -2.32
C VAL A 171 -12.34 11.05 -1.67
N ASN A 172 -12.34 10.29 -0.58
CA ASN A 172 -11.14 9.82 0.13
C ASN A 172 -10.47 8.60 -0.53
N VAL A 173 -10.89 8.17 -1.72
CA VAL A 173 -10.22 7.09 -2.46
C VAL A 173 -8.77 7.44 -2.79
N GLN A 174 -7.97 6.41 -2.95
CA GLN A 174 -6.62 6.56 -3.46
C GLN A 174 -6.67 6.78 -4.98
N VAL A 175 -5.74 7.57 -5.51
CA VAL A 175 -5.65 7.97 -6.94
C VAL A 175 -5.76 6.82 -7.94
N CYS A 176 -5.49 5.58 -7.53
CA CYS A 176 -5.66 4.42 -8.42
C CYS A 176 -7.10 4.25 -8.91
N TRP A 177 -8.10 4.65 -8.10
CA TRP A 177 -9.51 4.59 -8.51
C TRP A 177 -9.87 5.70 -9.50
N GLU A 178 -9.32 6.91 -9.33
CA GLU A 178 -9.45 7.99 -10.32
C GLU A 178 -8.80 7.59 -11.65
N LYS A 179 -7.58 6.99 -11.59
CA LYS A 179 -6.93 6.43 -12.77
C LYS A 179 -7.75 5.34 -13.42
N PHE A 180 -8.35 4.43 -12.63
CA PHE A 180 -9.24 3.41 -13.15
C PHE A 180 -10.40 4.05 -13.92
N CYS A 181 -11.11 4.99 -13.31
CA CYS A 181 -12.24 5.67 -13.94
C CYS A 181 -11.83 6.37 -15.24
N ASN A 182 -10.70 7.08 -15.22
CA ASN A 182 -10.18 7.79 -16.40
C ASN A 182 -9.75 6.82 -17.51
N PHE A 183 -8.94 5.81 -17.19
CA PHE A 183 -8.35 4.92 -18.19
C PHE A 183 -9.35 3.96 -18.82
N TRP A 184 -10.37 3.57 -18.08
CA TRP A 184 -11.41 2.63 -18.55
C TRP A 184 -12.75 3.30 -18.86
N GLU A 185 -12.80 4.64 -18.96
CA GLU A 185 -14.02 5.37 -19.33
C GLU A 185 -15.22 5.00 -18.45
N VAL A 186 -15.01 5.04 -17.13
CA VAL A 186 -16.02 4.85 -16.10
C VAL A 186 -16.27 6.20 -15.44
N GLU A 187 -17.52 6.62 -15.31
CA GLU A 187 -17.88 7.84 -14.58
C GLU A 187 -17.56 7.65 -13.09
N ALA A 188 -16.73 8.53 -12.51
CA ALA A 188 -16.51 8.56 -11.07
C ALA A 188 -17.65 9.31 -10.39
N ARG A 189 -18.39 8.64 -9.50
CA ARG A 189 -19.40 9.26 -8.64
C ARG A 189 -18.89 9.29 -7.22
N THR A 190 -18.34 10.43 -6.83
CA THR A 190 -17.70 10.61 -5.53
C THR A 190 -18.64 11.26 -4.52
N VAL A 191 -18.71 10.65 -3.33
CA VAL A 191 -19.36 11.27 -2.17
C VAL A 191 -18.36 12.24 -1.54
N PRO A 192 -18.68 13.55 -1.47
CA PRO A 192 -17.79 14.56 -0.90
C PRO A 192 -17.66 14.39 0.62
N MET A 193 -16.57 14.89 1.19
CA MET A 193 -16.46 15.09 2.64
C MET A 193 -17.38 16.23 3.08
N GLU A 194 -18.03 16.09 4.24
CA GLU A 194 -18.96 17.10 4.75
C GLU A 194 -18.92 17.15 6.28
N GLY A 195 -18.74 18.35 6.86
CA GLY A 195 -18.62 18.51 8.30
C GLY A 195 -17.46 17.65 8.86
N ASP A 196 -17.79 16.77 9.78
CA ASP A 196 -16.84 15.81 10.37
C ASP A 196 -16.91 14.42 9.72
N ARG A 197 -17.63 14.26 8.62
CA ARG A 197 -17.68 13.04 7.83
C ARG A 197 -16.59 13.10 6.74
N TYR A 198 -15.54 12.29 6.91
CA TYR A 198 -14.37 12.25 6.03
C TYR A 198 -14.31 11.02 5.12
N HIS A 199 -15.36 10.19 5.13
CA HIS A 199 -15.42 8.92 4.41
C HIS A 199 -16.84 8.60 3.91
N LEU A 200 -16.96 7.56 3.10
CA LEU A 200 -18.23 7.11 2.54
C LEU A 200 -19.17 6.59 3.65
N ASP A 201 -20.42 7.02 3.62
CA ASP A 201 -21.52 6.45 4.41
C ASP A 201 -22.53 5.71 3.51
N ALA A 202 -23.35 4.86 4.13
CA ALA A 202 -24.29 4.01 3.42
C ALA A 202 -25.36 4.78 2.65
N ALA A 203 -25.93 5.84 3.26
CA ALA A 203 -27.01 6.61 2.65
C ALA A 203 -26.51 7.39 1.42
N SER A 204 -25.34 8.04 1.56
CA SER A 204 -24.71 8.77 0.46
C SER A 204 -24.29 7.83 -0.68
N ALA A 205 -23.79 6.64 -0.35
CA ALA A 205 -23.42 5.63 -1.35
C ALA A 205 -24.62 5.22 -2.21
N VAL A 206 -25.72 4.83 -1.57
CA VAL A 206 -26.95 4.42 -2.27
C VAL A 206 -27.56 5.58 -3.07
N GLY A 207 -27.51 6.80 -2.53
CA GLY A 207 -28.04 7.99 -3.21
C GLY A 207 -27.39 8.31 -4.56
N LEU A 208 -26.19 7.79 -4.85
CA LEU A 208 -25.50 7.96 -6.12
C LEU A 208 -25.61 6.74 -7.04
N CYS A 209 -26.28 5.67 -6.61
CA CYS A 209 -26.44 4.44 -7.38
C CYS A 209 -27.61 4.51 -8.36
N ASP A 210 -27.42 3.97 -9.55
CA ASP A 210 -28.44 3.78 -10.59
C ASP A 210 -28.20 2.50 -11.40
N GLU A 211 -28.92 2.32 -12.51
CA GLU A 211 -28.81 1.16 -13.40
C GLU A 211 -27.48 1.07 -14.14
N ASP A 212 -26.69 2.16 -14.18
CA ASP A 212 -25.38 2.18 -14.83
C ASP A 212 -24.22 2.01 -13.80
N THR A 213 -24.56 1.83 -12.52
CA THR A 213 -23.58 1.63 -11.46
C THR A 213 -22.97 0.21 -11.53
N ILE A 214 -21.65 0.14 -11.74
CA ILE A 214 -20.91 -1.12 -11.80
C ILE A 214 -20.59 -1.70 -10.42
N GLY A 215 -20.58 -0.85 -9.39
CA GLY A 215 -20.30 -1.22 -8.01
C GLY A 215 -20.07 -0.02 -7.10
N VAL A 216 -19.92 -0.32 -5.82
CA VAL A 216 -19.49 0.61 -4.78
C VAL A 216 -18.12 0.20 -4.28
N VAL A 217 -17.18 1.14 -4.15
CA VAL A 217 -15.89 0.92 -3.51
C VAL A 217 -15.99 1.39 -2.07
N ALA A 218 -15.75 0.48 -1.13
CA ALA A 218 -15.65 0.77 0.28
C ALA A 218 -14.21 0.59 0.76
N ILE A 219 -13.66 1.60 1.45
CA ILE A 219 -12.27 1.60 1.90
C ILE A 219 -12.15 1.03 3.30
N LEU A 220 -11.31 0.03 3.48
CA LEU A 220 -10.91 -0.46 4.80
C LEU A 220 -9.53 0.10 5.16
N GLY A 221 -9.50 1.25 5.80
CA GLY A 221 -8.30 1.99 6.17
C GLY A 221 -7.95 3.13 5.22
N SER A 222 -8.64 4.25 5.41
CA SER A 222 -8.47 5.49 4.66
C SER A 222 -7.03 6.00 4.72
N THR A 223 -6.51 6.44 3.56
CA THR A 223 -5.19 7.05 3.48
C THR A 223 -5.11 8.37 4.24
N PHE A 224 -6.23 9.06 4.41
CA PHE A 224 -6.28 10.39 5.00
C PHE A 224 -6.19 10.38 6.54
N ASP A 225 -6.86 9.43 7.19
CA ASP A 225 -7.02 9.42 8.64
C ASP A 225 -6.96 8.02 9.28
N GLY A 226 -6.92 6.95 8.48
CA GLY A 226 -6.86 5.57 8.95
C GLY A 226 -8.22 4.92 9.26
N SER A 227 -9.33 5.64 9.08
CA SER A 227 -10.69 5.15 9.38
C SER A 227 -11.14 4.00 8.47
N TYR A 228 -12.02 3.15 8.99
CA TYR A 228 -12.71 2.10 8.24
C TYR A 228 -14.09 2.58 7.78
N GLU A 229 -14.38 2.46 6.50
CA GLU A 229 -15.73 2.71 5.99
C GLU A 229 -16.69 1.60 6.42
N PRO A 230 -17.97 1.91 6.65
CA PRO A 230 -18.95 1.00 7.24
C PRO A 230 -19.46 0.00 6.18
N VAL A 231 -18.62 -0.97 5.78
CA VAL A 231 -18.91 -1.96 4.72
C VAL A 231 -20.22 -2.71 5.00
N TRP A 232 -20.45 -3.08 6.27
CA TRP A 232 -21.70 -3.75 6.66
C TRP A 232 -22.94 -2.90 6.34
N ASP A 233 -22.92 -1.64 6.75
CA ASP A 233 -24.08 -0.75 6.57
C ASP A 233 -24.29 -0.41 5.09
N ILE A 234 -23.18 -0.24 4.33
CA ILE A 234 -23.24 -0.07 2.87
C ILE A 234 -23.88 -1.28 2.20
N CYS A 235 -23.48 -2.49 2.58
CA CYS A 235 -24.06 -3.72 2.04
C CYS A 235 -25.55 -3.84 2.39
N ALA A 236 -25.95 -3.55 3.64
CA ALA A 236 -27.35 -3.60 4.08
C ALA A 236 -28.23 -2.58 3.33
N ALA A 237 -27.73 -1.34 3.18
CA ALA A 237 -28.45 -0.31 2.43
C ALA A 237 -28.61 -0.67 0.93
N LEU A 238 -27.59 -1.29 0.33
CA LEU A 238 -27.67 -1.80 -1.04
C LEU A 238 -28.63 -3.02 -1.17
N ASP A 239 -28.80 -3.83 -0.11
CA ASP A 239 -29.80 -4.91 -0.09
C ASP A 239 -31.23 -4.33 -0.09
N GLU A 240 -31.48 -3.28 0.71
CA GLU A 240 -32.77 -2.55 0.71
C GLU A 240 -33.01 -1.86 -0.64
N PHE A 241 -31.98 -1.25 -1.22
CA PHE A 241 -32.06 -0.62 -2.55
C PHE A 241 -32.40 -1.63 -3.63
N GLN A 242 -31.79 -2.80 -3.62
CA GLN A 242 -32.14 -3.90 -4.54
C GLN A 242 -33.57 -4.36 -4.34
N GLY A 243 -34.06 -4.47 -3.09
CA GLY A 243 -35.43 -4.83 -2.78
C GLY A 243 -36.46 -3.88 -3.39
N SER A 244 -36.13 -2.58 -3.50
CA SER A 244 -37.02 -1.55 -4.03
C SER A 244 -36.88 -1.31 -5.54
N THR A 245 -35.67 -1.48 -6.10
CA THR A 245 -35.36 -1.15 -7.50
C THR A 245 -35.10 -2.35 -8.39
N GLY A 246 -34.76 -3.50 -7.80
CA GLY A 246 -34.28 -4.70 -8.51
C GLY A 246 -32.81 -4.64 -8.94
N LEU A 247 -32.11 -3.54 -8.67
CA LEU A 247 -30.71 -3.35 -9.07
C LEU A 247 -29.75 -4.05 -8.11
N ASP A 248 -29.01 -5.05 -8.62
CA ASP A 248 -27.98 -5.79 -7.87
C ASP A 248 -26.61 -5.14 -8.07
N ILE A 249 -26.20 -4.27 -7.13
CA ILE A 249 -24.96 -3.53 -7.16
C ILE A 249 -23.95 -4.18 -6.20
N PRO A 250 -22.80 -4.69 -6.70
CA PRO A 250 -21.78 -5.31 -5.87
C PRO A 250 -20.92 -4.29 -5.13
N VAL A 251 -20.26 -4.76 -4.06
CA VAL A 251 -19.26 -3.99 -3.32
C VAL A 251 -17.86 -4.57 -3.59
N HIS A 252 -16.90 -3.68 -3.84
CA HIS A 252 -15.48 -3.99 -3.75
C HIS A 252 -14.92 -3.36 -2.48
N VAL A 253 -14.18 -4.14 -1.69
CA VAL A 253 -13.49 -3.62 -0.50
C VAL A 253 -12.04 -3.31 -0.86
N ASP A 254 -11.69 -2.03 -0.88
CA ASP A 254 -10.29 -1.61 -0.95
C ASP A 254 -9.66 -1.70 0.44
N GLY A 255 -9.15 -2.88 0.73
CA GLY A 255 -8.45 -3.19 1.96
C GLY A 255 -6.94 -3.06 1.83
N ALA A 256 -6.45 -2.15 0.98
CA ALA A 256 -5.02 -1.95 0.71
C ALA A 256 -4.17 -1.94 1.99
N SER A 257 -4.70 -1.36 3.05
CA SER A 257 -4.05 -1.30 4.37
C SER A 257 -4.78 -2.17 5.39
N GLY A 258 -6.10 -2.00 5.54
CA GLY A 258 -6.87 -2.57 6.64
C GLY A 258 -7.12 -4.07 6.54
N ALA A 259 -7.14 -4.65 5.33
CA ALA A 259 -7.38 -6.09 5.17
C ALA A 259 -6.26 -6.99 5.73
N MET A 260 -5.12 -6.41 6.14
CA MET A 260 -4.05 -7.08 6.88
C MET A 260 -3.92 -6.59 8.33
N VAL A 261 -4.92 -5.84 8.83
CA VAL A 261 -5.00 -5.38 10.22
C VAL A 261 -6.30 -5.87 10.86
N ALA A 262 -7.44 -5.53 10.29
CA ALA A 262 -8.76 -5.83 10.82
C ALA A 262 -8.99 -7.33 11.15
N PRO A 263 -8.56 -8.32 10.33
CA PRO A 263 -8.77 -9.73 10.67
C PRO A 263 -8.09 -10.17 11.96
N PHE A 264 -7.04 -9.48 12.37
CA PHE A 264 -6.26 -9.83 13.55
C PHE A 264 -6.70 -9.07 14.81
N LEU A 265 -7.10 -7.80 14.64
CA LEU A 265 -7.40 -6.91 15.75
C LEU A 265 -8.91 -6.69 15.98
N ASP A 266 -9.70 -6.78 14.90
CA ASP A 266 -11.13 -6.52 14.90
C ASP A 266 -11.91 -7.68 14.23
N PRO A 267 -11.75 -8.94 14.69
CA PRO A 267 -12.28 -10.14 14.01
C PRO A 267 -13.80 -10.15 13.87
N GLU A 268 -14.50 -9.42 14.74
CA GLU A 268 -15.98 -9.31 14.72
C GLU A 268 -16.48 -8.28 13.68
N LEU A 269 -15.60 -7.40 13.19
CA LEU A 269 -15.97 -6.42 12.18
C LEU A 269 -16.31 -7.12 10.86
N ARG A 270 -17.53 -6.88 10.37
CA ARG A 270 -18.08 -7.56 9.18
C ARG A 270 -17.85 -6.72 7.93
N TRP A 271 -16.66 -6.78 7.38
CA TRP A 271 -16.25 -6.05 6.19
C TRP A 271 -15.89 -6.95 5.00
N ASP A 272 -15.74 -8.24 5.22
CA ASP A 272 -15.13 -9.23 4.32
C ASP A 272 -16.18 -10.10 3.60
N PHE A 273 -15.77 -11.26 3.11
CA PHE A 273 -16.65 -12.19 2.39
C PHE A 273 -17.79 -12.78 3.23
N ARG A 274 -17.90 -12.48 4.52
CA ARG A 274 -19.14 -12.72 5.29
C ARG A 274 -20.30 -11.87 4.76
N GLN A 275 -20.01 -10.77 4.06
CA GLN A 275 -21.00 -9.99 3.36
C GLN A 275 -21.22 -10.56 1.96
N PRO A 276 -22.42 -11.10 1.62
CA PRO A 276 -22.67 -11.70 0.31
C PRO A 276 -22.45 -10.73 -0.86
N ARG A 277 -22.65 -9.44 -0.65
CA ARG A 277 -22.52 -8.38 -1.65
C ARG A 277 -21.06 -7.99 -1.94
N VAL A 278 -20.12 -8.32 -1.05
CA VAL A 278 -18.70 -8.13 -1.30
C VAL A 278 -18.24 -9.11 -2.38
N ALA A 279 -18.04 -8.60 -3.60
CA ALA A 279 -17.66 -9.38 -4.77
C ALA A 279 -16.15 -9.59 -4.86
N SER A 280 -15.36 -8.63 -4.38
CA SER A 280 -13.89 -8.68 -4.41
C SER A 280 -13.27 -7.86 -3.30
N ILE A 281 -12.06 -8.24 -2.93
CA ILE A 281 -11.24 -7.56 -1.92
C ILE A 281 -9.81 -7.48 -2.45
N ASN A 282 -9.15 -6.34 -2.26
CA ASN A 282 -7.72 -6.24 -2.47
C ASN A 282 -6.96 -5.93 -1.16
N THR A 283 -5.69 -6.25 -1.14
CA THR A 283 -4.76 -5.79 -0.11
C THR A 283 -3.36 -5.58 -0.67
N THR A 284 -2.54 -4.83 0.09
CA THR A 284 -1.12 -4.64 -0.23
C THR A 284 -0.24 -5.45 0.69
N GLY A 285 0.44 -6.46 0.16
CA GLY A 285 1.40 -7.25 0.93
C GLY A 285 2.53 -6.39 1.49
N HIS A 286 2.95 -5.39 0.74
CA HIS A 286 4.05 -4.50 1.13
C HIS A 286 3.66 -3.33 2.05
N LYS A 287 2.42 -3.30 2.57
CA LYS A 287 2.01 -2.43 3.67
C LYS A 287 1.98 -3.24 4.97
N TYR A 288 0.79 -3.45 5.53
CA TYR A 288 0.61 -4.26 6.74
C TYR A 288 0.69 -5.77 6.51
N GLY A 289 0.91 -6.22 5.25
CA GLY A 289 1.31 -7.59 4.94
C GLY A 289 2.77 -7.90 5.27
N LEU A 290 3.56 -6.87 5.67
CA LEU A 290 4.90 -6.98 6.25
C LEU A 290 5.97 -7.51 5.28
N VAL A 291 5.82 -7.23 3.99
CA VAL A 291 6.78 -7.58 2.92
C VAL A 291 7.31 -6.30 2.27
N TYR A 292 8.51 -6.32 1.71
CA TYR A 292 9.05 -5.19 0.95
C TYR A 292 8.22 -4.85 -0.29
N PRO A 293 8.36 -3.62 -0.86
CA PRO A 293 7.61 -3.18 -2.03
C PRO A 293 7.64 -4.16 -3.20
N GLY A 294 6.49 -4.37 -3.84
CA GLY A 294 6.37 -5.17 -5.06
C GLY A 294 5.29 -6.23 -5.03
N VAL A 295 4.47 -6.32 -3.96
CA VAL A 295 3.39 -7.31 -3.88
C VAL A 295 2.09 -6.70 -3.37
N GLY A 296 1.01 -7.05 -4.04
CA GLY A 296 -0.38 -6.88 -3.62
C GLY A 296 -1.18 -8.11 -3.99
N TRP A 297 -2.43 -8.13 -3.58
CA TRP A 297 -3.33 -9.26 -3.76
C TRP A 297 -4.71 -8.76 -4.16
N ALA A 298 -5.32 -9.42 -5.16
CA ALA A 298 -6.70 -9.25 -5.54
C ALA A 298 -7.42 -10.59 -5.47
N LEU A 299 -8.53 -10.66 -4.73
CA LEU A 299 -9.34 -11.86 -4.57
C LEU A 299 -10.79 -11.54 -4.94
N TRP A 300 -11.42 -12.46 -5.66
CA TRP A 300 -12.84 -12.46 -5.99
C TRP A 300 -13.52 -13.58 -5.24
N ARG A 301 -14.71 -13.31 -4.72
CA ARG A 301 -15.52 -14.26 -3.94
C ARG A 301 -15.61 -15.63 -4.59
N ASP A 302 -15.82 -15.65 -5.89
CA ASP A 302 -16.01 -16.84 -6.71
C ASP A 302 -15.75 -16.52 -8.20
N ARG A 303 -15.88 -17.54 -9.04
CA ARG A 303 -15.71 -17.40 -10.49
C ARG A 303 -16.75 -16.50 -11.15
N ALA A 304 -17.95 -16.36 -10.57
CA ALA A 304 -18.96 -15.46 -11.12
C ALA A 304 -18.63 -13.99 -10.89
N ALA A 305 -17.82 -13.70 -9.87
CA ALA A 305 -17.32 -12.35 -9.60
C ALA A 305 -16.18 -11.93 -10.55
N LEU A 306 -15.47 -12.88 -11.17
CA LEU A 306 -14.42 -12.63 -12.17
C LEU A 306 -14.83 -13.20 -13.52
N PRO A 307 -15.28 -12.38 -14.51
CA PRO A 307 -15.66 -12.84 -15.84
C PRO A 307 -14.53 -13.62 -16.54
N GLU A 308 -14.86 -14.81 -17.06
CA GLU A 308 -13.87 -15.71 -17.69
C GLU A 308 -13.15 -15.06 -18.88
N GLU A 309 -13.80 -14.15 -19.58
CA GLU A 309 -13.24 -13.39 -20.72
C GLU A 309 -12.05 -12.51 -20.35
N LEU A 310 -11.87 -12.20 -19.08
CA LEU A 310 -10.73 -11.45 -18.57
C LEU A 310 -9.54 -12.35 -18.23
N VAL A 311 -9.72 -13.67 -18.22
CA VAL A 311 -8.66 -14.64 -17.94
C VAL A 311 -8.05 -15.08 -19.26
N PHE A 312 -6.88 -14.57 -19.56
CA PHE A 312 -6.14 -14.93 -20.77
C PHE A 312 -5.39 -16.24 -20.56
N LYS A 313 -5.35 -17.07 -21.62
CA LYS A 313 -4.61 -18.32 -21.62
C LYS A 313 -3.45 -18.18 -22.61
N VAL A 314 -2.25 -18.39 -22.13
CA VAL A 314 -1.02 -18.42 -22.95
C VAL A 314 -0.47 -19.84 -22.97
N ASN A 315 0.06 -20.30 -24.12
CA ASN A 315 0.54 -21.68 -24.30
C ASN A 315 1.96 -21.78 -24.87
N TYR A 316 2.61 -20.66 -25.17
CA TYR A 316 3.93 -20.66 -25.79
C TYR A 316 5.09 -20.75 -24.77
N LEU A 317 4.80 -20.81 -23.48
CA LEU A 317 5.76 -21.02 -22.41
C LEU A 317 5.81 -22.47 -21.88
N GLY A 318 5.24 -23.43 -22.63
CA GLY A 318 5.35 -24.86 -22.31
C GLY A 318 4.03 -25.51 -21.80
N GLY A 319 2.99 -24.75 -21.48
CA GLY A 319 1.69 -25.24 -21.02
C GLY A 319 0.59 -24.19 -21.12
N GLU A 320 -0.67 -24.57 -20.89
CA GLU A 320 -1.77 -23.60 -20.84
C GLU A 320 -1.74 -22.87 -19.49
N MET A 321 -1.39 -21.57 -19.52
CA MET A 321 -1.21 -20.74 -18.33
C MET A 321 -2.28 -19.66 -18.27
N PRO A 322 -3.28 -19.79 -17.38
CA PRO A 322 -4.24 -18.73 -17.15
C PRO A 322 -3.56 -17.56 -16.44
N THR A 323 -3.76 -16.33 -16.95
CA THR A 323 -3.31 -15.08 -16.33
C THR A 323 -4.39 -14.02 -16.40
N PHE A 324 -4.55 -13.28 -15.32
CA PHE A 324 -5.42 -12.10 -15.26
C PHE A 324 -4.64 -10.82 -14.87
N ALA A 325 -3.43 -10.95 -14.34
CA ALA A 325 -2.58 -9.82 -13.99
C ALA A 325 -2.35 -8.89 -15.19
N LEU A 326 -2.28 -7.59 -14.95
CA LEU A 326 -2.01 -6.58 -15.99
C LEU A 326 -0.60 -6.75 -16.55
N ASN A 327 0.38 -7.02 -15.69
CA ASN A 327 1.76 -7.23 -16.08
C ASN A 327 1.99 -8.70 -16.43
N PHE A 328 2.64 -8.96 -17.56
CA PHE A 328 3.00 -10.30 -17.97
C PHE A 328 4.14 -10.85 -17.09
N SER A 329 5.36 -10.34 -17.25
CA SER A 329 6.48 -10.66 -16.37
C SER A 329 6.38 -9.88 -15.06
N ARG A 330 6.46 -10.57 -13.93
CA ARG A 330 6.37 -10.00 -12.57
C ARG A 330 7.37 -10.69 -11.66
N PRO A 331 7.95 -9.97 -10.68
CA PRO A 331 8.86 -10.58 -9.72
C PRO A 331 8.14 -11.60 -8.83
N GLY A 332 8.80 -12.73 -8.57
CA GLY A 332 8.30 -13.79 -7.70
C GLY A 332 8.85 -13.74 -6.27
N ALA A 333 9.96 -13.04 -6.07
CA ALA A 333 10.61 -12.96 -4.77
C ALA A 333 9.69 -12.42 -3.67
N GLU A 334 8.85 -11.45 -3.98
CA GLU A 334 7.91 -10.84 -3.05
C GLU A 334 6.75 -11.78 -2.69
N VAL A 335 6.33 -12.64 -3.62
CA VAL A 335 5.35 -13.71 -3.36
C VAL A 335 5.93 -14.75 -2.41
N VAL A 336 7.18 -15.15 -2.65
CA VAL A 336 7.93 -16.05 -1.76
C VAL A 336 8.07 -15.45 -0.36
N ALA A 337 8.43 -14.16 -0.28
CA ALA A 337 8.54 -13.43 0.98
C ALA A 337 7.20 -13.32 1.71
N GLN A 338 6.09 -13.11 0.99
CA GLN A 338 4.76 -13.07 1.61
C GLN A 338 4.38 -14.42 2.22
N TYR A 339 4.62 -15.50 1.50
CA TYR A 339 4.37 -16.85 2.02
C TYR A 339 5.25 -17.15 3.24
N TYR A 340 6.55 -16.81 3.17
CA TYR A 340 7.46 -16.90 4.32
C TYR A 340 6.89 -16.15 5.53
N THR A 341 6.44 -14.92 5.35
CA THR A 341 5.91 -14.08 6.43
C THR A 341 4.65 -14.69 7.04
N PHE A 342 3.76 -15.26 6.23
CA PHE A 342 2.59 -16.00 6.72
C PHE A 342 2.98 -17.20 7.59
N LEU A 343 3.95 -17.99 7.16
CA LEU A 343 4.45 -19.14 7.94
C LEU A 343 5.18 -18.71 9.22
N ARG A 344 6.02 -17.67 9.10
CA ARG A 344 6.88 -17.20 10.18
C ARG A 344 6.09 -16.58 11.33
N LEU A 345 5.10 -15.80 11.03
CA LEU A 345 4.30 -15.09 12.03
C LEU A 345 3.05 -15.87 12.44
N GLY A 346 2.38 -16.52 11.51
CA GLY A 346 1.07 -17.08 11.75
C GLY A 346 0.07 -16.01 12.24
N ARG A 347 -1.12 -16.40 12.68
CA ARG A 347 -2.14 -15.46 13.17
C ARG A 347 -1.70 -14.69 14.42
N ASP A 348 -1.05 -15.36 15.35
CA ASP A 348 -0.64 -14.75 16.62
C ASP A 348 0.50 -13.76 16.44
N GLY A 349 1.47 -14.07 15.58
CA GLY A 349 2.55 -13.15 15.24
C GLY A 349 2.06 -11.90 14.51
N TYR A 350 1.17 -12.05 13.51
CA TYR A 350 0.53 -10.90 12.87
C TYR A 350 -0.24 -10.06 13.88
N ARG A 351 -1.07 -10.69 14.73
CA ARG A 351 -1.79 -9.99 15.79
C ARG A 351 -0.84 -9.19 16.68
N ALA A 352 0.25 -9.78 17.13
CA ALA A 352 1.21 -9.13 18.01
C ALA A 352 1.87 -7.90 17.34
N VAL A 353 2.26 -8.01 16.07
CA VAL A 353 2.88 -6.90 15.32
C VAL A 353 1.87 -5.77 15.08
N GLN A 354 0.66 -6.10 14.62
CA GLN A 354 -0.38 -5.10 14.36
C GLN A 354 -0.85 -4.42 15.65
N GLN A 355 -1.00 -5.19 16.73
CA GLN A 355 -1.37 -4.64 18.05
C GLN A 355 -0.29 -3.68 18.55
N SER A 356 0.97 -4.04 18.47
CA SER A 356 2.08 -3.16 18.84
C SER A 356 2.05 -1.84 18.06
N SER A 357 1.78 -1.91 16.76
CA SER A 357 1.67 -0.71 15.91
C SER A 357 0.48 0.17 16.31
N ARG A 358 -0.68 -0.45 16.63
CA ARG A 358 -1.90 0.24 17.09
C ARG A 358 -1.68 0.88 18.48
N ASP A 359 -1.07 0.17 19.40
CA ASP A 359 -0.79 0.68 20.75
C ASP A 359 0.13 1.91 20.70
N ILE A 360 1.15 1.88 19.85
CA ILE A 360 2.05 3.02 19.62
C ILE A 360 1.27 4.19 19.02
N ALA A 361 0.42 3.95 18.01
CA ALA A 361 -0.39 4.99 17.36
C ALA A 361 -1.32 5.68 18.35
N VAL A 362 -2.10 4.92 19.11
CA VAL A 362 -3.03 5.45 20.12
C VAL A 362 -2.30 6.20 21.24
N SER A 363 -1.18 5.65 21.73
CA SER A 363 -0.36 6.31 22.75
C SER A 363 0.20 7.65 22.23
N LEU A 364 0.71 7.65 21.01
CA LEU A 364 1.29 8.84 20.38
C LEU A 364 0.23 9.90 20.13
N ALA A 365 -0.94 9.53 19.62
CA ALA A 365 -2.08 10.43 19.39
C ALA A 365 -2.51 11.13 20.69
N ARG A 366 -2.66 10.39 21.78
CA ARG A 366 -3.01 10.96 23.10
C ARG A 366 -1.94 11.92 23.62
N ARG A 367 -0.67 11.61 23.43
CA ARG A 367 0.44 12.47 23.84
C ARG A 367 0.49 13.76 23.04
N ILE A 368 0.19 13.70 21.74
CA ILE A 368 0.11 14.89 20.87
C ILE A 368 -1.08 15.75 21.27
N GLU A 369 -2.27 15.16 21.51
CA GLU A 369 -3.43 15.88 22.03
C GLU A 369 -3.14 16.59 23.35
N ALA A 370 -2.46 15.90 24.27
CA ALA A 370 -2.10 16.45 25.58
C ALA A 370 -1.16 17.66 25.53
N MET A 371 -0.55 17.97 24.37
CA MET A 371 0.21 19.22 24.16
C MET A 371 -0.68 20.46 24.13
N GLY A 372 -2.02 20.30 23.93
CA GLY A 372 -3.02 21.36 24.02
C GLY A 372 -3.05 22.34 22.82
N VAL A 373 -2.22 22.12 21.80
CA VAL A 373 -2.13 22.96 20.59
C VAL A 373 -2.60 22.23 19.33
N PHE A 374 -3.02 20.98 19.47
CA PHE A 374 -3.49 20.13 18.39
C PHE A 374 -4.88 19.61 18.66
N ARG A 375 -5.69 19.46 17.61
CA ARG A 375 -7.00 18.81 17.60
C ARG A 375 -6.90 17.54 16.76
N MET A 376 -7.29 16.40 17.36
CA MET A 376 -7.29 15.10 16.69
C MET A 376 -8.47 14.97 15.74
N LEU A 377 -8.25 14.32 14.58
CA LEU A 377 -9.30 13.90 13.64
C LEU A 377 -9.53 12.38 13.76
N SER A 378 -8.48 11.62 14.04
CA SER A 378 -8.54 10.18 14.29
C SER A 378 -7.47 9.78 15.30
N TRP A 379 -7.58 8.56 15.85
CA TRP A 379 -6.81 8.13 17.02
C TRP A 379 -5.85 6.98 16.76
N GLY A 380 -5.91 6.34 15.59
CA GLY A 380 -5.11 5.16 15.27
C GLY A 380 -5.60 3.88 15.94
N ASP A 381 -6.85 3.86 16.35
CA ASP A 381 -7.53 2.76 17.05
C ASP A 381 -8.22 1.77 16.09
N GLU A 382 -8.40 2.14 14.82
CA GLU A 382 -8.79 1.26 13.71
C GLU A 382 -7.52 0.80 12.98
N LEU A 383 -7.12 1.49 11.93
CA LEU A 383 -5.78 1.33 11.37
C LEU A 383 -4.77 2.07 12.26
N PRO A 384 -3.52 1.61 12.46
CA PRO A 384 -2.52 2.33 13.24
C PRO A 384 -2.01 3.59 12.52
N VAL A 385 -2.94 4.45 12.14
CA VAL A 385 -2.74 5.72 11.40
C VAL A 385 -3.67 6.76 12.02
N PHE A 386 -3.17 7.94 12.28
CA PHE A 386 -3.98 9.02 12.81
C PHE A 386 -3.64 10.35 12.17
N ALA A 387 -4.62 11.24 12.13
CA ALA A 387 -4.53 12.59 11.60
C ALA A 387 -4.90 13.62 12.67
N PHE A 388 -4.25 14.76 12.62
CA PHE A 388 -4.50 15.87 13.53
C PHE A 388 -4.20 17.21 12.86
N THR A 389 -4.79 18.28 13.38
CA THR A 389 -4.57 19.65 12.93
C THR A 389 -4.21 20.55 14.11
N THR A 390 -3.85 21.80 13.86
CA THR A 390 -3.73 22.82 14.94
C THR A 390 -5.10 23.10 15.56
N ALA A 391 -5.13 23.34 16.86
CA ALA A 391 -6.35 23.81 17.54
C ALA A 391 -6.77 25.18 16.99
N ASP A 392 -8.06 25.50 17.05
CA ASP A 392 -8.64 26.70 16.40
C ASP A 392 -8.11 28.02 16.96
N ASP A 393 -7.61 28.03 18.18
CA ASP A 393 -7.02 29.19 18.87
C ASP A 393 -5.51 29.36 18.56
N VAL A 394 -4.89 28.42 17.85
CA VAL A 394 -3.48 28.49 17.45
C VAL A 394 -3.35 29.30 16.16
N THR A 395 -2.81 30.51 16.27
CA THR A 395 -2.64 31.43 15.14
C THR A 395 -1.17 31.70 14.77
N ALA A 396 -0.22 31.29 15.63
CA ALA A 396 1.21 31.57 15.45
C ALA A 396 1.87 30.66 14.40
N PHE A 397 1.33 29.47 14.15
CA PHE A 397 1.86 28.49 13.20
C PHE A 397 0.73 27.60 12.66
N ASN A 398 1.03 26.85 11.61
CA ASN A 398 0.12 25.84 11.03
C ASN A 398 0.81 24.47 10.91
N VAL A 399 0.07 23.47 10.42
CA VAL A 399 0.56 22.09 10.26
C VAL A 399 1.76 21.97 9.31
N PHE A 400 1.88 22.85 8.31
CA PHE A 400 3.00 22.85 7.36
C PHE A 400 4.30 23.33 8.05
N ASP A 401 4.19 24.27 8.98
CA ASP A 401 5.34 24.74 9.78
C ASP A 401 5.88 23.60 10.66
N VAL A 402 4.96 22.86 11.31
CA VAL A 402 5.33 21.69 12.13
C VAL A 402 6.03 20.64 11.28
N SER A 403 5.46 20.28 10.11
CA SER A 403 6.04 19.31 9.17
C SER A 403 7.46 19.74 8.74
N ARG A 404 7.64 21.02 8.39
CA ARG A 404 8.93 21.58 7.98
C ARG A 404 9.97 21.47 9.08
N ARG A 405 9.62 21.87 10.30
CA ARG A 405 10.52 21.86 11.45
C ARG A 405 10.89 20.43 11.86
N LEU A 406 9.96 19.49 11.80
CA LEU A 406 10.24 18.07 12.02
C LEU A 406 11.21 17.49 10.97
N ARG A 407 11.10 17.96 9.72
CA ARG A 407 12.02 17.54 8.64
C ARG A 407 13.47 17.95 8.90
N GLU A 408 13.71 19.07 9.57
CA GLU A 408 15.06 19.49 9.98
C GLU A 408 15.72 18.48 10.94
N ARG A 409 14.91 17.69 11.64
CA ARG A 409 15.33 16.60 12.53
C ARG A 409 15.34 15.23 11.85
N GLY A 410 15.00 15.18 10.56
CA GLY A 410 14.94 13.97 9.76
C GLY A 410 13.58 13.26 9.75
N TRP A 411 12.58 13.74 10.49
CA TRP A 411 11.24 13.18 10.49
C TRP A 411 10.48 13.57 9.23
N LEU A 412 9.89 12.59 8.56
CA LEU A 412 8.96 12.81 7.46
C LEU A 412 7.53 12.62 7.96
N VAL A 413 6.95 13.68 8.50
CA VAL A 413 5.52 13.75 8.88
C VAL A 413 4.82 14.63 7.85
N PRO A 414 3.97 14.08 6.96
CA PRO A 414 3.36 14.85 5.89
C PRO A 414 2.29 15.79 6.44
N ALA A 415 2.29 17.01 5.92
CA ALA A 415 1.18 17.96 6.05
C ALA A 415 0.51 18.13 4.68
N TYR A 416 -0.81 18.11 4.65
CA TYR A 416 -1.61 18.26 3.42
C TYR A 416 -3.01 18.76 3.74
N THR A 417 -3.68 19.32 2.74
CA THR A 417 -5.10 19.66 2.82
C THR A 417 -5.95 18.43 2.47
N PHE A 418 -7.13 18.34 3.06
CA PHE A 418 -8.11 17.34 2.67
C PHE A 418 -8.62 17.58 1.24
N PRO A 419 -9.28 16.58 0.60
CA PRO A 419 -9.77 16.68 -0.76
C PRO A 419 -10.86 17.76 -0.93
N GLU A 420 -11.37 17.85 -2.15
CA GLU A 420 -12.48 18.71 -2.54
C GLU A 420 -13.60 18.74 -1.47
N ASN A 421 -14.17 19.93 -1.22
CA ASN A 421 -15.08 20.31 -0.17
C ASN A 421 -14.52 20.47 1.25
N ARG A 422 -13.27 19.99 1.53
CA ARG A 422 -12.59 20.20 2.81
C ARG A 422 -11.14 20.65 2.62
N THR A 423 -10.87 21.40 1.56
CA THR A 423 -9.58 22.06 1.33
C THR A 423 -9.22 23.12 2.37
N ASP A 424 -10.22 23.55 3.16
CA ASP A 424 -10.08 24.39 4.36
C ASP A 424 -9.32 23.67 5.50
N LEU A 425 -9.35 22.34 5.53
CA LEU A 425 -8.79 21.51 6.58
C LEU A 425 -7.41 20.98 6.16
N ALA A 426 -6.35 21.55 6.75
CA ALA A 426 -5.00 21.05 6.62
C ALA A 426 -4.62 20.18 7.83
N VAL A 427 -3.98 19.05 7.59
CA VAL A 427 -3.66 18.06 8.62
C VAL A 427 -2.22 17.59 8.57
N LEU A 428 -1.73 17.07 9.69
CA LEU A 428 -0.59 16.18 9.79
C LEU A 428 -1.10 14.75 9.95
N ARG A 429 -0.44 13.79 9.32
CA ARG A 429 -0.76 12.36 9.47
C ARG A 429 0.47 11.57 9.87
N ILE A 430 0.29 10.65 10.81
CA ILE A 430 1.33 9.73 11.26
C ILE A 430 0.88 8.29 10.98
N VAL A 431 1.75 7.53 10.33
CA VAL A 431 1.60 6.11 10.08
C VAL A 431 2.52 5.33 11.00
N CYS A 432 1.94 4.58 11.94
CA CYS A 432 2.67 3.63 12.77
C CYS A 432 2.67 2.25 12.10
N ARG A 433 3.85 1.71 11.88
CA ARG A 433 4.03 0.44 11.18
C ARG A 433 5.23 -0.32 11.75
N ASN A 434 5.35 -1.58 11.38
CA ASN A 434 6.51 -2.38 11.79
C ASN A 434 7.84 -1.64 11.51
N GLY A 435 8.70 -1.57 12.53
CA GLY A 435 9.96 -0.81 12.50
C GLY A 435 9.88 0.60 13.11
N PHE A 436 8.68 1.11 13.44
CA PHE A 436 8.50 2.29 14.26
C PHE A 436 8.21 1.86 15.70
N SER A 437 9.18 2.03 16.58
CA SER A 437 9.18 1.53 17.96
C SER A 437 8.77 2.61 18.97
N SER A 438 8.51 2.21 20.21
CA SER A 438 8.13 3.14 21.29
C SER A 438 9.20 4.17 21.60
N ASP A 439 10.49 3.79 21.51
CA ASP A 439 11.61 4.72 21.68
C ASP A 439 11.66 5.78 20.57
N LEU A 440 11.32 5.42 19.31
CA LEU A 440 11.17 6.40 18.24
C LEU A 440 9.97 7.33 18.46
N ALA A 441 8.86 6.80 19.01
CA ALA A 441 7.71 7.62 19.38
C ALA A 441 8.09 8.62 20.50
N ASP A 442 8.88 8.19 21.50
CA ASP A 442 9.39 9.07 22.54
C ASP A 442 10.26 10.19 21.97
N LEU A 443 11.20 9.87 21.08
CA LEU A 443 12.03 10.86 20.39
C LEU A 443 11.21 11.85 19.56
N LEU A 444 10.16 11.40 18.87
CA LEU A 444 9.26 12.29 18.12
C LEU A 444 8.56 13.27 19.06
N ILE A 445 8.04 12.81 20.19
CA ILE A 445 7.39 13.67 21.18
C ILE A 445 8.38 14.66 21.80
N GLU A 446 9.61 14.25 22.09
CA GLU A 446 10.64 15.14 22.58
C GLU A 446 10.96 16.24 21.55
N ASP A 447 11.08 15.89 20.26
CA ASP A 447 11.32 16.86 19.20
C ASP A 447 10.13 17.81 19.02
N LEU A 448 8.88 17.31 19.02
CA LEU A 448 7.69 18.16 19.01
C LEU A 448 7.67 19.12 20.21
N SER A 449 7.90 18.61 21.42
CA SER A 449 7.91 19.43 22.64
C SER A 449 8.98 20.52 22.61
N ARG A 450 10.11 20.26 21.96
CA ARG A 450 11.20 21.24 21.77
C ARG A 450 10.85 22.29 20.73
N LEU A 451 10.16 21.93 19.66
CA LEU A 451 9.80 22.82 18.55
C LEU A 451 8.64 23.77 18.90
N LEU A 452 7.68 23.31 19.70
CA LEU A 452 6.44 24.06 19.97
C LEU A 452 6.69 25.46 20.56
N PRO A 453 7.56 25.70 21.57
CA PRO A 453 7.82 27.04 22.07
C PRO A 453 8.36 28.00 21.01
N GLU A 454 9.19 27.49 20.09
CA GLU A 454 9.74 28.29 18.98
C GLU A 454 8.64 28.66 17.97
N LEU A 455 7.76 27.71 17.65
CA LEU A 455 6.63 27.93 16.75
C LEU A 455 5.61 28.89 17.35
N GLN A 456 5.29 28.78 18.64
CA GLN A 456 4.38 29.67 19.37
C GLN A 456 4.90 31.11 19.51
N ALA A 457 6.23 31.31 19.48
CA ALA A 457 6.85 32.60 19.53
C ALA A 457 6.88 33.35 18.17
N GLN A 458 6.46 32.70 17.09
CA GLN A 458 6.37 33.31 15.76
C GLN A 458 5.24 34.31 15.67
N PRO A 459 5.39 35.40 14.87
CA PRO A 459 4.34 36.40 14.69
C PRO A 459 3.14 35.90 13.82
N GLY A 460 3.24 34.71 13.27
CA GLY A 460 2.26 34.05 12.39
C GLY A 460 2.91 32.95 11.58
N PRO A 461 2.13 32.17 10.80
CA PRO A 461 2.64 31.13 9.93
C PRO A 461 3.74 31.64 8.98
N LEU A 462 4.74 30.81 8.68
CA LEU A 462 5.84 31.18 7.79
C LEU A 462 5.32 31.45 6.38
N GLN A 463 5.80 32.52 5.72
CA GLN A 463 5.44 32.81 4.33
C GLN A 463 5.83 31.64 3.42
N GLY A 464 4.90 31.20 2.54
CA GLY A 464 5.08 30.03 1.70
C GLY A 464 4.82 28.70 2.43
N SER A 465 4.26 28.74 3.64
CA SER A 465 3.74 27.57 4.35
C SER A 465 2.35 27.16 3.85
N ASP A 466 1.76 27.90 2.92
CA ASP A 466 0.63 27.44 2.14
C ASP A 466 1.16 26.33 1.23
N GLY A 467 1.08 25.10 1.70
CA GLY A 467 1.40 23.92 0.90
C GLY A 467 0.58 23.90 -0.38
N PRO A 468 0.89 23.03 -1.34
CA PRO A 468 0.08 22.90 -2.53
C PRO A 468 -1.39 22.71 -2.10
N THR A 469 -2.23 23.65 -2.49
CA THR A 469 -3.66 23.62 -2.24
C THR A 469 -4.24 22.46 -3.04
N GLY A 470 -4.54 21.37 -2.37
CA GLY A 470 -5.10 20.16 -2.94
C GLY A 470 -4.10 19.01 -3.08
N PHE A 471 -4.64 17.81 -3.06
CA PHE A 471 -3.96 16.59 -3.45
C PHE A 471 -3.84 16.61 -4.98
N HIS A 472 -2.76 17.15 -5.49
CA HIS A 472 -2.42 17.01 -6.90
C HIS A 472 -1.58 15.74 -7.04
N HIS A 473 -2.19 14.71 -7.57
CA HIS A 473 -1.53 13.49 -8.00
C HIS A 473 -1.05 13.62 -9.45
#